data_66d1d39101e7a71b390bec2fd24f75f2
#
_entry.id   66d1d39101e7a71b390bec2fd24f75f2
#
_cell.length_a   1.000
_cell.length_b   1.000
_cell.length_c   1.000
_cell.angle_alpha   90.00
_cell.angle_beta   90.00
_cell.angle_gamma   90.00
#
_symmetry.space_group_name_H-M   'P 1'
#
loop_
_entity.id
_entity.type
_entity.pdbx_description
1 polymer ?
#
loop_
_entity_poly.entity_id
_entity_poly.type
_entity_poly.pdbx_seq_one_letter_code
_entity_poly.pdbx_strand_id
1 'polypeptide(L)' 'DVAPSRGLGDVYKRQGLRRAVNSLSARERRIMELRFGLTDGVERTQKEAADALGISQSYISRLEKRIIQTLKLQLEGQ' A
#
# COMPACT_ATOMS: atom_id res chain seq x y z
N ASP A 1 -9.75 -7.13 7.98
CA ASP A 1 -11.02 -6.53 7.73
C ASP A 1 -10.89 -5.06 7.35
N VAL A 2 -12.02 -4.40 7.29
CA VAL A 2 -12.05 -3.04 6.74
C VAL A 2 -11.45 -2.01 7.68
N ALA A 3 -11.76 -2.10 8.96
CA ALA A 3 -11.36 -1.08 9.92
C ALA A 3 -9.84 -0.95 10.06
N PRO A 4 -9.08 -2.05 10.22
CA PRO A 4 -7.62 -1.94 10.26
C PRO A 4 -7.04 -1.39 8.97
N SER A 5 -7.58 -1.80 7.82
CA SER A 5 -7.12 -1.29 6.54
C SER A 5 -7.33 0.20 6.42
N ARG A 6 -8.52 0.64 6.83
CA ARG A 6 -8.87 2.05 6.74
C ARG A 6 -8.01 2.90 7.68
N GLY A 7 -7.85 2.43 8.91
CA GLY A 7 -7.00 3.13 9.87
C GLY A 7 -5.57 3.22 9.37
N LEU A 8 -5.09 2.14 8.78
CA LEU A 8 -3.76 2.11 8.21
C LEU A 8 -3.63 3.15 7.10
N GLY A 9 -4.61 3.21 6.22
CA GLY A 9 -4.60 4.18 5.14
C GLY A 9 -4.55 5.60 5.65
N ASP A 10 -5.33 5.90 6.68
CA ASP A 10 -5.34 7.24 7.23
C ASP A 10 -4.00 7.60 7.87
N VAL A 11 -3.42 6.68 8.62
CA VAL A 11 -2.16 6.92 9.31
C VAL A 11 -1.01 7.05 8.32
N TYR A 12 -1.00 6.22 7.29
CA TYR A 12 0.13 6.11 6.38
C TYR A 12 -0.05 6.84 5.07
N LYS A 13 -1.17 7.51 4.86
CA LYS A 13 -1.38 8.31 3.65
C LYS A 13 -0.42 9.49 3.54
N ARG A 14 0.24 9.80 4.63
CA ARG A 14 1.12 10.95 4.68
C ARG A 14 2.52 10.56 4.22
N GLN A 15 3.50 11.31 4.69
CA GLN A 15 4.87 11.18 4.21
C GLN A 15 5.46 9.79 4.40
N GLY A 16 5.08 9.09 5.47
CA GLY A 16 5.60 7.76 5.74
C GLY A 16 5.27 6.77 4.64
N LEU A 17 4.00 6.73 4.25
CA LEU A 17 3.57 5.82 3.19
C LEU A 17 4.21 6.19 1.86
N ARG A 18 4.21 7.47 1.52
CA ARG A 18 4.81 7.90 0.26
C ARG A 18 6.29 7.56 0.20
N ARG A 19 6.99 7.74 1.30
CA ARG A 19 8.40 7.43 1.37
C ARG A 19 8.65 5.93 1.20
N ALA A 20 7.87 5.11 1.87
CA ALA A 20 7.98 3.66 1.74
C ALA A 20 7.67 3.20 0.33
N VAL A 21 6.62 3.77 -0.26
CA VAL A 21 6.22 3.43 -1.63
C VAL A 21 7.27 3.88 -2.64
N ASN A 22 7.87 5.04 -2.42
CA ASN A 22 8.91 5.53 -3.31
C ASN A 22 10.17 4.68 -3.29
N SER A 23 10.38 3.90 -2.24
CA SER A 23 11.53 3.00 -2.17
C SER A 23 11.32 1.71 -2.95
N LEU A 24 10.12 1.49 -3.46
CA LEU A 24 9.79 0.30 -4.22
C LEU A 24 10.19 0.45 -5.69
N SER A 25 10.22 -0.69 -6.40
CA SER A 25 10.38 -0.63 -7.86
C SER A 25 9.18 0.12 -8.46
N ALA A 26 9.36 0.57 -9.70
CA ALA A 26 8.29 1.30 -10.38
C ALA A 26 6.99 0.48 -10.44
N ARG A 27 7.12 -0.81 -10.70
CA ARG A 27 5.96 -1.70 -10.80
C ARG A 27 5.25 -1.83 -9.45
N GLU A 28 6.02 -2.07 -8.41
CA GLU A 28 5.45 -2.24 -7.07
C GLU A 28 4.84 -0.94 -6.57
N ARG A 29 5.49 0.17 -6.86
CA ARG A 29 4.95 1.47 -6.49
C ARG A 29 3.60 1.71 -7.15
N ARG A 30 3.47 1.38 -8.44
CA ARG A 30 2.20 1.55 -9.13
C ARG A 30 1.09 0.70 -8.52
N ILE A 31 1.43 -0.51 -8.10
CA ILE A 31 0.46 -1.39 -7.44
C ILE A 31 -0.06 -0.73 -6.17
N MET A 32 0.84 -0.21 -5.37
CA MET A 32 0.46 0.42 -4.10
C MET A 32 -0.26 1.74 -4.31
N GLU A 33 0.14 2.51 -5.30
CA GLU A 33 -0.57 3.75 -5.64
C GLU A 33 -2.02 3.47 -5.99
N LEU A 34 -2.25 2.41 -6.75
CA LEU A 34 -3.60 2.03 -7.13
C LEU A 34 -4.38 1.50 -5.93
N ARG A 35 -3.73 0.69 -5.11
CA ARG A 35 -4.37 0.07 -3.95
C ARG A 35 -4.80 1.10 -2.92
N PHE A 36 -3.94 2.07 -2.63
CA PHE A 36 -4.21 3.05 -1.59
C PHE A 36 -4.75 4.38 -2.13
N GLY A 37 -4.97 4.47 -3.42
CA GLY A 37 -5.54 5.68 -4.01
C GLY A 37 -4.62 6.88 -3.91
N LEU A 38 -3.32 6.69 -4.05
CA LEU A 38 -2.36 7.77 -3.88
C LEU A 38 -2.36 8.74 -5.03
N THR A 39 -2.80 8.31 -6.21
CA THR A 39 -2.81 9.17 -7.39
C THR A 39 -4.20 9.71 -7.71
N ASP A 40 -5.25 8.87 -7.55
CA ASP A 40 -6.60 9.28 -7.93
C ASP A 40 -7.54 9.43 -6.74
N GLY A 41 -7.05 9.18 -5.52
CA GLY A 41 -7.86 9.31 -4.33
C GLY A 41 -8.85 8.18 -4.11
N VAL A 42 -8.81 7.14 -4.92
CA VAL A 42 -9.76 6.03 -4.83
C VAL A 42 -9.03 4.80 -4.29
N GLU A 43 -9.33 4.45 -3.04
CA GLU A 43 -8.82 3.20 -2.46
C GLU A 43 -9.56 2.03 -3.06
N ARG A 44 -8.81 0.99 -3.38
CA ARG A 44 -9.36 -0.24 -3.93
C ARG A 44 -9.03 -1.41 -3.03
N THR A 45 -9.92 -2.40 -3.00
CA THR A 45 -9.60 -3.63 -2.28
C THR A 45 -8.45 -4.34 -2.99
N GLN A 46 -7.81 -5.28 -2.28
CA GLN A 46 -6.75 -6.07 -2.89
C GLN A 46 -7.25 -6.78 -4.15
N LYS A 47 -8.48 -7.29 -4.08
CA LYS A 47 -9.06 -7.97 -5.25
C LYS A 47 -9.27 -7.01 -6.41
N GLU A 48 -9.79 -5.84 -6.13
CA GLU A 48 -10.03 -4.85 -7.19
C GLU A 48 -8.73 -4.41 -7.84
N ALA A 49 -7.70 -4.18 -7.05
CA ALA A 49 -6.40 -3.79 -7.57
C ALA A 49 -5.79 -4.94 -8.39
N ALA A 50 -5.92 -6.16 -7.89
CA ALA A 50 -5.41 -7.34 -8.60
C ALA A 50 -6.10 -7.50 -9.95
N ASP A 51 -7.42 -7.37 -9.97
CA ASP A 51 -8.17 -7.50 -11.21
C ASP A 51 -7.81 -6.41 -12.20
N ALA A 52 -7.65 -5.19 -11.72
CA ALA A 52 -7.31 -4.07 -12.60
C ALA A 52 -5.93 -4.22 -13.23
N LEU A 53 -5.01 -4.84 -12.52
CA LEU A 53 -3.63 -4.97 -12.98
C LEU A 53 -3.32 -6.33 -13.58
N GLY A 54 -4.26 -7.28 -13.52
CA GLY A 54 -4.05 -8.61 -14.05
C GLY A 54 -3.03 -9.42 -13.28
N ILE A 55 -2.94 -9.22 -11.98
CA ILE A 55 -2.00 -9.94 -11.12
C ILE A 55 -2.76 -10.64 -10.00
N SER A 56 -2.06 -11.49 -9.23
CA SER A 56 -2.71 -12.23 -8.17
C SER A 56 -2.92 -11.35 -6.93
N GLN A 57 -4.02 -11.59 -6.25
CA GLN A 57 -4.29 -10.92 -4.99
C GLN A 57 -3.27 -11.30 -3.93
N SER A 58 -2.79 -12.54 -3.96
CA SER A 58 -1.77 -13.01 -3.02
C SER A 58 -0.49 -12.18 -3.13
N TYR A 59 -0.11 -11.82 -4.34
CA TYR A 59 1.06 -11.00 -4.54
C TYR A 59 0.89 -9.62 -3.90
N ILE A 60 -0.28 -9.01 -4.10
CA ILE A 60 -0.58 -7.72 -3.49
C ILE A 60 -0.56 -7.82 -1.97
N SER A 61 -1.12 -8.90 -1.44
CA SER A 61 -1.14 -9.10 0.00
C SER A 61 0.27 -9.18 0.59
N ARG A 62 1.15 -9.92 -0.07
CA ARG A 62 2.54 -10.02 0.38
C ARG A 62 3.26 -8.69 0.29
N LEU A 63 3.00 -7.94 -0.77
CA LEU A 63 3.61 -6.64 -0.96
C LEU A 63 3.17 -5.66 0.12
N GLU A 64 1.88 -5.65 0.45
CA GLU A 64 1.37 -4.80 1.52
C GLU A 64 2.03 -5.13 2.86
N LYS A 65 2.19 -6.41 3.15
CA LYS A 65 2.82 -6.80 4.41
C LYS A 65 4.25 -6.28 4.50
N ARG A 66 5.00 -6.34 3.41
CA ARG A 66 6.36 -5.80 3.39
C ARG A 66 6.36 -4.29 3.64
N ILE A 67 5.44 -3.59 3.02
CA ILE A 67 5.35 -2.14 3.17
C ILE A 67 4.98 -1.79 4.60
N ILE A 68 4.02 -2.50 5.18
CA ILE A 68 3.61 -2.25 6.56
C ILE A 68 4.77 -2.46 7.51
N GLN A 69 5.55 -3.51 7.30
CA GLN A 69 6.72 -3.77 8.14
C GLN A 69 7.76 -2.66 8.00
N THR A 70 7.98 -2.19 6.78
CA THR A 70 8.90 -1.09 6.55
C THR A 70 8.43 0.18 7.27
N LEU A 71 7.14 0.46 7.20
CA LEU A 71 6.58 1.62 7.88
C LEU A 71 6.71 1.52 9.39
N LYS A 72 6.47 0.33 9.93
CA LYS A 72 6.63 0.13 11.38
C LYS A 72 8.05 0.39 11.82
N LEU A 73 9.01 -0.11 11.06
CA LEU A 73 10.41 0.10 11.37
C LEU A 73 10.78 1.59 11.32
N GLN A 74 10.25 2.30 10.34
CA GLN A 74 10.50 3.73 10.24
C GLN A 74 9.93 4.49 11.43
N LEU A 75 8.73 4.12 11.84
CA LEU A 75 8.08 4.79 12.97
C LEU A 75 8.80 4.48 14.28
N GLU A 76 9.23 3.22 14.45
CA GLU A 76 9.93 2.81 15.66
C GLU A 76 11.34 3.38 15.74
N GLY A 77 11.93 3.64 14.59
CA GLY A 77 13.27 4.19 14.52
C GLY A 77 13.36 5.65 14.90
N GLN A 78 12.21 6.27 15.09
CA GLN A 78 12.17 7.65 15.52
C GLN A 78 12.01 7.73 17.03
#